data_f3dcd442e785fe5b2e3b1b5e87f40bd0
#
_entry.id   f3dcd442e785fe5b2e3b1b5e87f40bd0
#
_cell.length_a   1.000
_cell.length_b   1.000
_cell.length_c   1.000
_cell.angle_alpha   90.00
_cell.angle_beta   90.00
_cell.angle_gamma   90.00
#
_symmetry.space_group_name_H-M   'P 1'
#
loop_
_entity.id
_entity.type
_entity.pdbx_description
1 polymer ?
#
loop_
_entity_poly.entity_id
_entity_poly.type
_entity_poly.pdbx_seq_one_letter_code
_entity_poly.pdbx_strand_id
1 'polypeptide(L)'
;ALLDDILKAIQPHGASIEREANCRTDGAPADGVLPDDFYATTHLPTQIRLNGQWLDVDRIEMDLAIAVNKAGFVAQAVPMGEVRRGDQIVIGREGVRVIPLQRPRERDVFGFMESQVSAERPHAHIIADVATRMRQIRERHRERQSDSHVLLAGGPAIIHAGGREALTWLIEQGFIHILFCGNALAAHDMEADLFGTSLGYGLTAGRAVPHGHEHHLRTINRIRTIGSIEAAVTTGM
;
A
#
# COMPACT_ATOMS: atom_id res chain seq x y z
N ALA A 1 -29.47 -23.57 -19.82
CA ALA A 1 -29.73 -24.79 -19.04
C ALA A 1 -28.45 -25.19 -18.24
N LEU A 2 -27.46 -25.87 -18.88
CA LEU A 2 -26.29 -26.39 -18.14
C LEU A 2 -25.48 -25.31 -17.40
N LEU A 3 -25.23 -24.16 -18.04
CA LEU A 3 -24.52 -23.06 -17.44
C LEU A 3 -25.28 -22.47 -16.23
N ASP A 4 -26.58 -22.32 -16.36
CA ASP A 4 -27.44 -21.79 -15.29
C ASP A 4 -27.48 -22.74 -14.08
N ASP A 5 -27.45 -24.06 -14.33
CA ASP A 5 -27.42 -25.06 -13.27
C ASP A 5 -26.09 -25.08 -12.54
N ILE A 6 -24.97 -24.92 -13.26
CA ILE A 6 -23.62 -24.78 -12.68
C ILE A 6 -23.56 -23.51 -11.84
N LEU A 7 -24.02 -22.38 -12.37
CA LEU A 7 -24.01 -21.09 -11.67
C LEU A 7 -24.83 -21.13 -10.38
N LYS A 8 -26.02 -21.75 -10.40
CA LYS A 8 -26.83 -21.96 -9.19
C LYS A 8 -26.13 -22.83 -8.16
N ALA A 9 -25.38 -23.83 -8.59
CA ALA A 9 -24.67 -24.74 -7.69
C ALA A 9 -23.47 -24.06 -7.00
N ILE A 10 -22.79 -23.11 -7.65
CA ILE A 10 -21.60 -22.44 -7.12
C ILE A 10 -21.91 -21.10 -6.43
N GLN A 11 -23.07 -20.50 -6.65
CA GLN A 11 -23.51 -19.24 -6.05
C GLN A 11 -23.47 -19.27 -4.50
N PRO A 12 -23.91 -20.34 -3.80
CA PRO A 12 -23.81 -20.43 -2.33
C PRO A 12 -22.37 -20.43 -1.82
N HIS A 13 -21.38 -20.71 -2.69
CA HIS A 13 -19.95 -20.71 -2.39
C HIS A 13 -19.26 -19.38 -2.74
N GLY A 14 -20.03 -18.33 -2.93
CA GLY A 14 -19.51 -16.97 -3.19
C GLY A 14 -19.23 -16.67 -4.67
N ALA A 15 -19.63 -17.52 -5.60
CA ALA A 15 -19.57 -17.22 -7.02
C ALA A 15 -20.66 -16.23 -7.40
N SER A 16 -20.31 -15.17 -8.11
CA SER A 16 -21.25 -14.22 -8.71
C SER A 16 -21.09 -14.23 -10.22
N ILE A 17 -22.19 -14.06 -10.95
CA ILE A 17 -22.15 -13.76 -12.37
C ILE A 17 -21.79 -12.30 -12.50
N GLU A 18 -20.59 -11.99 -12.92
CA GLU A 18 -20.30 -10.63 -13.37
C GLU A 18 -21.17 -10.35 -14.60
N ARG A 19 -22.07 -9.39 -14.49
CA ARG A 19 -22.74 -8.86 -15.66
C ARG A 19 -21.67 -8.29 -16.57
N GLU A 20 -21.73 -8.59 -17.86
CA GLU A 20 -20.81 -8.05 -18.86
C GLU A 20 -21.03 -6.53 -19.07
N ALA A 21 -20.79 -5.75 -18.02
CA ALA A 21 -20.85 -4.30 -18.09
C ALA A 21 -19.52 -3.73 -18.60
N ASN A 22 -19.58 -2.56 -19.20
CA ASN A 22 -18.36 -1.81 -19.53
C ASN A 22 -17.75 -1.24 -18.27
N CYS A 23 -16.42 -1.11 -18.24
CA CYS A 23 -15.76 -0.38 -17.17
C CYS A 23 -16.21 1.09 -17.17
N ARG A 24 -16.20 1.67 -15.98
CA ARG A 24 -16.41 3.11 -15.80
C ARG A 24 -15.04 3.80 -15.78
N THR A 25 -15.02 5.02 -16.29
CA THR A 25 -13.83 5.87 -16.26
C THR A 25 -14.20 7.23 -15.72
N ASP A 26 -13.27 7.86 -15.03
CA ASP A 26 -13.36 9.25 -14.59
C ASP A 26 -12.07 10.00 -14.90
N GLY A 27 -12.19 11.32 -15.03
CA GLY A 27 -11.06 12.19 -15.35
C GLY A 27 -10.16 12.41 -14.13
N ALA A 28 -8.85 12.28 -14.31
CA ALA A 28 -7.89 12.66 -13.29
C ALA A 28 -8.06 14.13 -12.90
N PRO A 29 -8.25 14.48 -11.62
CA PRO A 29 -8.56 15.85 -11.20
C PRO A 29 -7.37 16.81 -11.33
N ALA A 30 -6.14 16.29 -11.23
CA ALA A 30 -4.90 17.04 -11.36
C ALA A 30 -3.76 16.14 -11.83
N ASP A 31 -2.61 16.71 -12.15
CA ASP A 31 -1.40 15.97 -12.48
C ASP A 31 -0.96 15.15 -11.25
N GLY A 32 -0.75 13.85 -11.47
CA GLY A 32 -0.35 12.92 -10.42
C GLY A 32 -1.41 12.62 -9.36
N VAL A 33 -2.69 12.97 -9.60
CA VAL A 33 -3.83 12.70 -8.72
C VAL A 33 -4.85 11.85 -9.45
N LEU A 34 -5.27 10.76 -8.82
CA LEU A 34 -6.26 9.83 -9.36
C LEU A 34 -7.66 10.12 -8.81
N PRO A 35 -8.74 9.77 -9.53
CA PRO A 35 -10.09 9.76 -8.95
C PRO A 35 -10.15 8.87 -7.71
N ASP A 36 -11.03 9.19 -6.75
CA ASP A 36 -11.08 8.49 -5.45
C ASP A 36 -11.30 6.97 -5.57
N ASP A 37 -12.08 6.52 -6.55
CA ASP A 37 -12.45 5.11 -6.75
C ASP A 37 -11.63 4.44 -7.88
N PHE A 38 -10.42 4.92 -8.14
CA PHE A 38 -9.56 4.33 -9.18
C PHE A 38 -9.30 2.84 -8.94
N TYR A 39 -9.18 2.07 -10.03
CA TYR A 39 -8.77 0.68 -9.98
C TYR A 39 -7.25 0.59 -9.86
N ALA A 40 -6.77 -0.12 -8.83
CA ALA A 40 -5.35 -0.41 -8.66
C ALA A 40 -5.01 -1.79 -9.24
N THR A 41 -3.98 -1.85 -10.08
CA THR A 41 -3.54 -3.08 -10.74
C THR A 41 -2.80 -4.01 -9.79
N THR A 42 -2.82 -5.29 -10.12
CA THR A 42 -1.92 -6.31 -9.59
C THR A 42 -0.87 -6.66 -10.65
N HIS A 43 0.02 -7.59 -10.35
CA HIS A 43 0.99 -8.13 -11.32
C HIS A 43 0.38 -9.13 -12.34
N LEU A 44 -0.92 -9.39 -12.22
CA LEU A 44 -1.60 -10.38 -13.07
C LEU A 44 -2.14 -9.72 -14.34
N PRO A 45 -2.15 -10.45 -15.49
CA PRO A 45 -2.78 -9.96 -16.71
C PRO A 45 -4.20 -9.51 -16.43
N THR A 46 -4.51 -8.31 -16.89
CA THR A 46 -5.80 -7.65 -16.63
C THR A 46 -6.41 -7.22 -17.95
N GLN A 47 -7.71 -7.36 -18.05
CA GLN A 47 -8.51 -6.87 -19.18
C GLN A 47 -9.59 -5.94 -18.66
N ILE A 48 -9.93 -4.94 -19.48
CA ILE A 48 -11.09 -4.08 -19.24
C ILE A 48 -12.09 -4.22 -20.39
N ARG A 49 -13.36 -4.06 -20.07
CA ARG A 49 -14.41 -4.05 -21.06
C ARG A 49 -14.78 -2.62 -21.43
N LEU A 50 -14.58 -2.24 -22.68
CA LEU A 50 -14.89 -0.92 -23.19
C LEU A 50 -15.72 -1.05 -24.47
N ASN A 51 -16.84 -0.34 -24.58
CA ASN A 51 -17.76 -0.39 -25.72
C ASN A 51 -18.17 -1.82 -26.13
N GLY A 52 -18.35 -2.69 -25.15
CA GLY A 52 -18.77 -4.09 -25.38
C GLY A 52 -17.62 -5.04 -25.74
N GLN A 53 -16.39 -4.59 -25.85
CA GLN A 53 -15.22 -5.39 -26.19
C GLN A 53 -14.24 -5.48 -25.00
N TRP A 54 -13.61 -6.64 -24.83
CA TRP A 54 -12.54 -6.83 -23.88
C TRP A 54 -11.21 -6.41 -24.50
N LEU A 55 -10.49 -5.53 -23.81
CA LEU A 55 -9.18 -5.03 -24.19
C LEU A 55 -8.16 -5.47 -23.16
N ASP A 56 -7.03 -5.97 -23.61
CA ASP A 56 -5.89 -6.21 -22.72
C ASP A 56 -5.33 -4.87 -22.22
N VAL A 57 -4.88 -4.87 -20.98
CA VAL A 57 -4.19 -3.71 -20.40
C VAL A 57 -2.69 -3.88 -20.60
N ASP A 58 -2.11 -2.97 -21.34
CA ASP A 58 -0.68 -2.97 -21.60
C ASP A 58 0.13 -2.52 -20.38
N ARG A 59 1.41 -2.96 -20.30
CA ARG A 59 2.37 -2.55 -19.28
C ARG A 59 1.90 -2.85 -17.85
N ILE A 60 1.26 -4.00 -17.65
CA ILE A 60 0.78 -4.43 -16.34
C ILE A 60 1.96 -4.60 -15.37
N GLU A 61 1.90 -3.84 -14.29
CA GLU A 61 2.71 -3.98 -13.09
C GLU A 61 1.80 -3.77 -11.87
N MET A 62 2.28 -4.13 -10.69
CA MET A 62 1.55 -3.91 -9.43
C MET A 62 1.50 -2.42 -9.10
N ASP A 63 0.43 -2.00 -8.44
CA ASP A 63 0.30 -0.66 -7.85
C ASP A 63 0.20 0.50 -8.87
N LEU A 64 -0.32 0.21 -10.05
CA LEU A 64 -0.59 1.20 -11.09
C LEU A 64 -2.09 1.48 -11.23
N ALA A 65 -2.43 2.60 -11.84
CA ALA A 65 -3.79 2.87 -12.33
C ALA A 65 -3.93 2.40 -13.79
N ILE A 66 -5.16 2.26 -14.29
CA ILE A 66 -5.41 1.97 -15.71
C ILE A 66 -5.92 3.24 -16.38
N ALA A 67 -5.15 3.76 -17.32
CA ALA A 67 -5.56 4.86 -18.19
C ALA A 67 -6.13 4.33 -19.51
N VAL A 68 -7.16 4.99 -20.03
CA VAL A 68 -7.86 4.61 -21.24
C VAL A 68 -7.77 5.72 -22.27
N ASN A 69 -7.27 5.40 -23.45
CA ASN A 69 -7.40 6.24 -24.62
C ASN A 69 -8.67 5.88 -25.40
N LYS A 70 -9.72 6.67 -25.25
CA LYS A 70 -11.00 6.43 -25.92
C LYS A 70 -10.92 6.48 -27.44
N ALA A 71 -10.03 7.29 -27.98
CA ALA A 71 -9.88 7.44 -29.43
C ALA A 71 -9.23 6.24 -30.10
N GLY A 72 -8.35 5.52 -29.40
CA GLY A 72 -7.60 4.39 -29.92
C GLY A 72 -7.99 3.03 -29.35
N PHE A 73 -8.97 2.96 -28.46
CA PHE A 73 -9.32 1.72 -27.76
C PHE A 73 -8.10 1.07 -27.09
N VAL A 74 -7.21 1.87 -26.51
CA VAL A 74 -6.00 1.42 -25.83
C VAL A 74 -6.20 1.58 -24.34
N ALA A 75 -5.89 0.53 -23.58
CA ALA A 75 -5.84 0.52 -22.13
C ALA A 75 -4.39 0.27 -21.68
N GLN A 76 -3.88 1.08 -20.79
CA GLN A 76 -2.50 1.01 -20.33
C GLN A 76 -2.41 1.22 -18.82
N ALA A 77 -1.62 0.39 -18.16
CA ALA A 77 -1.27 0.64 -16.76
C ALA A 77 -0.26 1.80 -16.67
N VAL A 78 -0.53 2.75 -15.77
CA VAL A 78 0.26 3.97 -15.62
C VAL A 78 0.57 4.25 -14.16
N PRO A 79 1.81 4.61 -13.83
CA PRO A 79 2.16 5.08 -12.49
C PRO A 79 1.41 6.37 -12.15
N MET A 80 0.99 6.52 -10.90
CA MET A 80 0.29 7.72 -10.44
C MET A 80 1.03 9.02 -10.80
N GLY A 81 2.38 9.03 -10.73
CA GLY A 81 3.20 10.20 -11.05
C GLY A 81 3.18 10.62 -12.52
N GLU A 82 2.81 9.72 -13.43
CA GLU A 82 2.73 9.99 -14.88
C GLU A 82 1.35 10.45 -15.32
N VAL A 83 0.34 10.30 -14.49
CA VAL A 83 -1.05 10.72 -14.78
C VAL A 83 -1.12 12.23 -14.95
N ARG A 84 -1.85 12.67 -15.98
CA ARG A 84 -2.12 14.10 -16.26
C ARG A 84 -3.58 14.42 -16.01
N ARG A 85 -3.83 15.67 -15.66
CA ARG A 85 -5.19 16.18 -15.48
C ARG A 85 -6.05 15.89 -16.71
N GLY A 86 -7.19 15.25 -16.47
CA GLY A 86 -8.16 14.90 -17.52
C GLY A 86 -7.93 13.51 -18.14
N ASP A 87 -6.83 12.82 -17.84
CA ASP A 87 -6.63 11.43 -18.24
C ASP A 87 -7.82 10.59 -17.76
N GLN A 88 -8.33 9.74 -18.63
CA GLN A 88 -9.45 8.87 -18.30
C GLN A 88 -8.96 7.65 -17.57
N ILE A 89 -9.24 7.56 -16.29
CA ILE A 89 -8.80 6.50 -15.40
C ILE A 89 -9.95 5.54 -15.12
N VAL A 90 -9.70 4.24 -15.17
CA VAL A 90 -10.68 3.22 -14.80
C VAL A 90 -10.98 3.31 -13.31
N ILE A 91 -12.29 3.39 -13.00
CA ILE A 91 -12.80 3.46 -11.62
C ILE A 91 -13.70 2.27 -11.30
N GLY A 92 -13.71 1.88 -10.03
CA GLY A 92 -14.45 0.71 -9.56
C GLY A 92 -13.87 -0.59 -10.12
N ARG A 93 -14.66 -1.66 -10.06
CA ARG A 93 -14.24 -3.01 -10.49
C ARG A 93 -15.10 -3.58 -11.62
N GLU A 94 -16.21 -2.93 -11.90
CA GLU A 94 -17.12 -3.35 -12.95
C GLU A 94 -16.43 -3.24 -14.32
N GLY A 95 -16.56 -4.28 -15.14
CA GLY A 95 -15.90 -4.34 -16.43
C GLY A 95 -14.36 -4.51 -16.38
N VAL A 96 -13.82 -4.92 -15.24
CA VAL A 96 -12.41 -5.29 -15.09
C VAL A 96 -12.30 -6.78 -14.79
N ARG A 97 -11.42 -7.47 -15.48
CA ARG A 97 -11.18 -8.91 -15.33
C ARG A 97 -9.69 -9.18 -15.16
N VAL A 98 -9.33 -9.82 -14.05
CA VAL A 98 -7.97 -10.31 -13.79
C VAL A 98 -7.88 -11.76 -14.19
N ILE A 99 -6.87 -12.12 -14.98
CA ILE A 99 -6.63 -13.48 -15.44
C ILE A 99 -5.67 -14.15 -14.46
N PRO A 100 -6.14 -15.10 -13.62
CA PRO A 100 -5.29 -15.75 -12.66
C PRO A 100 -4.28 -16.66 -13.36
N LEU A 101 -3.02 -16.60 -12.96
CA LEU A 101 -2.03 -17.59 -13.38
C LEU A 101 -2.38 -18.94 -12.76
N GLN A 102 -2.43 -19.99 -13.59
CA GLN A 102 -2.55 -21.35 -13.10
C GLN A 102 -1.26 -21.74 -12.38
N ARG A 103 -1.22 -21.54 -11.06
CA ARG A 103 -0.15 -22.07 -10.20
C ARG A 103 -0.62 -23.38 -9.57
N PRO A 104 0.26 -24.39 -9.43
CA PRO A 104 0.00 -25.52 -8.53
C PRO A 104 -0.31 -24.94 -7.14
N ARG A 105 -1.27 -25.53 -6.44
CA ARG A 105 -1.67 -25.13 -5.10
C ARG A 105 -0.62 -25.53 -4.04
N GLU A 106 0.62 -25.10 -4.17
CA GLU A 106 1.55 -25.13 -3.06
C GLU A 106 1.41 -23.80 -2.31
N ARG A 107 0.96 -23.93 -1.06
CA ARG A 107 0.83 -22.83 -0.12
C ARG A 107 2.21 -22.40 0.35
N ASP A 108 2.89 -21.57 -0.38
CA ASP A 108 3.91 -20.71 0.20
C ASP A 108 3.24 -19.42 0.67
N VAL A 109 2.70 -19.49 1.86
CA VAL A 109 2.40 -18.34 2.69
C VAL A 109 3.75 -17.68 2.97
N PHE A 110 3.90 -16.42 2.61
CA PHE A 110 4.98 -15.47 2.91
C PHE A 110 6.01 -15.94 3.97
N GLY A 111 6.91 -16.82 3.62
CA GLY A 111 7.94 -17.37 4.51
C GLY A 111 8.97 -16.34 5.00
N PHE A 112 8.98 -15.12 4.43
CA PHE A 112 9.89 -14.07 4.91
C PHE A 112 9.41 -13.37 6.20
N MET A 113 8.13 -13.56 6.59
CA MET A 113 7.61 -13.02 7.86
C MET A 113 7.82 -13.99 9.04
N GLU A 114 8.22 -15.20 8.77
CA GLU A 114 8.68 -16.16 9.78
C GLU A 114 10.19 -16.05 9.98
N SER A 115 10.67 -14.91 10.42
CA SER A 115 11.99 -14.84 11.01
C SER A 115 11.90 -15.53 12.36
N GLN A 116 12.23 -16.81 12.40
CA GLN A 116 12.48 -17.51 13.64
C GLN A 116 13.54 -16.71 14.40
N VAL A 117 13.14 -16.08 15.50
CA VAL A 117 14.06 -15.52 16.46
C VAL A 117 14.89 -16.72 16.96
N SER A 118 16.10 -16.86 16.43
CA SER A 118 17.00 -17.92 16.85
C SER A 118 17.25 -17.75 18.34
N ALA A 119 16.83 -18.74 19.14
CA ALA A 119 17.09 -18.79 20.58
C ALA A 119 18.61 -18.82 20.92
N GLU A 120 19.45 -19.05 19.90
CA GLU A 120 20.91 -19.16 20.04
C GLU A 120 21.65 -17.80 20.03
N ARG A 121 20.96 -16.68 19.76
CA ARG A 121 21.55 -15.33 19.85
C ARG A 121 20.77 -14.50 20.87
N PRO A 122 21.29 -14.30 22.07
CA PRO A 122 20.64 -13.47 23.06
C PRO A 122 20.71 -12.00 22.65
N HIS A 123 19.70 -11.52 21.90
CA HIS A 123 19.62 -10.12 21.49
C HIS A 123 19.39 -9.17 22.67
N ALA A 124 18.90 -9.69 23.79
CA ALA A 124 18.55 -8.89 24.96
C ALA A 124 19.72 -8.05 25.50
N HIS A 125 20.94 -8.62 25.50
CA HIS A 125 22.12 -7.90 25.97
C HIS A 125 22.61 -6.83 24.97
N ILE A 126 22.49 -7.10 23.68
CA ILE A 126 22.79 -6.13 22.63
C ILE A 126 21.80 -4.97 22.71
N ILE A 127 20.52 -5.25 22.89
CA ILE A 127 19.47 -4.24 23.06
C ILE A 127 19.75 -3.37 24.29
N ALA A 128 20.15 -3.98 25.42
CA ALA A 128 20.49 -3.26 26.64
C ALA A 128 21.71 -2.35 26.47
N ASP A 129 22.74 -2.81 25.74
CA ASP A 129 23.92 -2.01 25.44
C ASP A 129 23.59 -0.82 24.52
N VAL A 130 22.84 -1.06 23.46
CA VAL A 130 22.36 0.00 22.55
C VAL A 130 21.52 1.03 23.34
N ALA A 131 20.56 0.57 24.14
CA ALA A 131 19.72 1.45 24.95
C ALA A 131 20.54 2.28 25.95
N THR A 132 21.59 1.70 26.52
CA THR A 132 22.50 2.42 27.43
C THR A 132 23.27 3.51 26.69
N ARG A 133 23.80 3.22 25.49
CA ARG A 133 24.50 4.21 24.65
C ARG A 133 23.55 5.34 24.21
N MET A 134 22.32 5.01 23.81
CA MET A 134 21.33 6.01 23.45
C MET A 134 20.99 6.95 24.61
N ARG A 135 20.85 6.43 25.85
CA ARG A 135 20.65 7.26 27.05
C ARG A 135 21.82 8.21 27.29
N GLN A 136 23.05 7.72 27.19
CA GLN A 136 24.26 8.54 27.36
C GLN A 136 24.37 9.67 26.33
N ILE A 137 24.07 9.38 25.06
CA ILE A 137 24.07 10.37 23.99
C ILE A 137 23.01 11.42 24.26
N ARG A 138 21.76 11.00 24.57
CA ARG A 138 20.67 11.90 24.90
C ARG A 138 21.00 12.85 26.04
N GLU A 139 21.58 12.34 27.13
CA GLU A 139 21.96 13.14 28.30
C GLU A 139 23.01 14.19 27.92
N ARG A 140 24.10 13.77 27.26
CA ARG A 140 25.15 14.70 26.80
C ARG A 140 24.63 15.76 25.85
N HIS A 141 23.68 15.39 24.99
CA HIS A 141 23.04 16.32 24.06
C HIS A 141 22.21 17.36 24.82
N ARG A 142 21.43 16.95 25.82
CA ARG A 142 20.65 17.86 26.69
C ARG A 142 21.54 18.84 27.47
N GLU A 143 22.67 18.36 27.94
CA GLU A 143 23.63 19.18 28.69
C GLU A 143 24.53 20.03 27.79
N ARG A 144 24.33 19.98 26.46
CA ARG A 144 25.17 20.65 25.45
C ARG A 144 26.68 20.28 25.55
N GLN A 145 26.98 19.08 26.04
CA GLN A 145 28.34 18.60 26.23
C GLN A 145 28.88 17.86 25.01
N SER A 146 28.04 17.57 24.00
CA SER A 146 28.43 16.83 22.82
C SER A 146 27.51 17.12 21.64
N ASP A 147 28.10 17.19 20.45
CA ASP A 147 27.38 17.23 19.18
C ASP A 147 27.03 15.81 18.65
N SER A 148 27.17 14.79 19.50
CA SER A 148 26.85 13.42 19.11
C SER A 148 25.35 13.26 18.90
N HIS A 149 24.97 12.61 17.79
CA HIS A 149 23.61 12.37 17.41
C HIS A 149 23.34 10.88 17.25
N VAL A 150 22.12 10.46 17.50
CA VAL A 150 21.61 9.15 17.10
C VAL A 150 20.86 9.32 15.78
N LEU A 151 21.39 8.67 14.75
CA LEU A 151 20.75 8.56 13.45
C LEU A 151 20.11 7.20 13.32
N LEU A 152 18.82 7.16 12.99
CA LEU A 152 18.10 5.93 12.64
C LEU A 152 17.86 5.91 11.14
N ALA A 153 18.33 4.83 10.47
CA ALA A 153 17.93 4.51 9.10
C ALA A 153 16.80 3.46 9.16
N GLY A 154 15.57 3.91 8.95
CA GLY A 154 14.37 3.10 9.13
C GLY A 154 13.69 2.73 7.82
N GLY A 155 13.21 1.48 7.73
CA GLY A 155 12.39 0.99 6.63
C GLY A 155 10.95 0.66 7.06
N PRO A 156 10.06 0.27 6.14
CA PRO A 156 8.65 -0.01 6.41
C PRO A 156 8.44 -1.16 7.40
N ALA A 157 9.42 -2.05 7.56
CA ALA A 157 9.37 -3.15 8.51
C ALA A 157 9.09 -2.70 9.95
N ILE A 158 9.49 -1.48 10.33
CA ILE A 158 9.20 -0.91 11.65
C ILE A 158 7.68 -0.82 11.86
N ILE A 159 6.96 -0.34 10.85
CA ILE A 159 5.48 -0.19 10.92
C ILE A 159 4.81 -1.56 10.90
N HIS A 160 5.23 -2.44 9.97
CA HIS A 160 4.65 -3.79 9.84
C HIS A 160 4.85 -4.66 11.08
N ALA A 161 5.96 -4.47 11.79
CA ALA A 161 6.26 -5.18 13.03
C ALA A 161 5.59 -4.56 14.27
N GLY A 162 4.75 -3.53 14.12
CA GLY A 162 4.09 -2.85 15.23
C GLY A 162 4.99 -1.89 16.01
N GLY A 163 6.12 -1.48 15.44
CA GLY A 163 7.09 -0.58 16.10
C GLY A 163 6.75 0.91 16.01
N ARG A 164 5.61 1.29 15.42
CA ARG A 164 5.19 2.67 15.19
C ARG A 164 5.22 3.51 16.45
N GLU A 165 4.49 3.07 17.48
CA GLU A 165 4.39 3.80 18.75
C GLU A 165 5.76 3.93 19.46
N ALA A 166 6.56 2.86 19.43
CA ALA A 166 7.89 2.89 20.00
C ALA A 166 8.82 3.86 19.27
N LEU A 167 8.76 3.91 17.94
CA LEU A 167 9.52 4.86 17.13
C LEU A 167 9.12 6.30 17.44
N THR A 168 7.81 6.58 17.47
CA THR A 168 7.28 7.91 17.83
C THR A 168 7.76 8.33 19.19
N TRP A 169 7.63 7.47 20.20
CA TRP A 169 8.11 7.74 21.55
C TRP A 169 9.61 8.02 21.61
N LEU A 170 10.45 7.25 20.89
CA LEU A 170 11.90 7.47 20.85
C LEU A 170 12.26 8.82 20.24
N ILE A 171 11.52 9.29 19.24
CA ILE A 171 11.71 10.59 18.62
C ILE A 171 11.27 11.70 19.58
N GLU A 172 10.07 11.63 20.13
CA GLU A 172 9.51 12.62 21.06
C GLU A 172 10.36 12.77 22.32
N GLN A 173 10.91 11.65 22.82
CA GLN A 173 11.77 11.68 24.00
C GLN A 173 13.22 12.10 23.68
N GLY A 174 13.55 12.41 22.44
CA GLY A 174 14.88 12.86 22.04
C GLY A 174 15.95 11.78 22.10
N PHE A 175 15.58 10.52 21.88
CA PHE A 175 16.54 9.44 21.72
C PHE A 175 17.03 9.32 20.28
N ILE A 176 16.20 9.72 19.30
CA ILE A 176 16.54 9.77 17.89
C ILE A 176 16.57 11.24 17.48
N HIS A 177 17.68 11.69 16.91
CA HIS A 177 17.90 13.06 16.50
C HIS A 177 17.74 13.24 15.00
N ILE A 178 18.08 12.20 14.23
CA ILE A 178 18.02 12.19 12.77
C ILE A 178 17.34 10.91 12.32
N LEU A 179 16.31 11.04 11.49
CA LEU A 179 15.63 9.89 10.87
C LEU A 179 15.88 9.92 9.36
N PHE A 180 16.55 8.90 8.86
CA PHE A 180 16.62 8.60 7.43
C PHE A 180 15.61 7.51 7.11
N CYS A 181 14.66 7.83 6.25
CA CYS A 181 13.67 6.86 5.81
C CYS A 181 13.38 7.02 4.32
N GLY A 182 13.02 5.89 3.70
CA GLY A 182 12.45 5.92 2.36
C GLY A 182 10.96 6.26 2.38
N ASN A 183 10.41 6.55 1.21
CA ASN A 183 8.98 6.82 1.01
C ASN A 183 8.08 5.69 1.55
N ALA A 184 8.53 4.45 1.52
CA ALA A 184 7.75 3.31 1.99
C ALA A 184 7.46 3.37 3.50
N LEU A 185 8.41 3.83 4.35
CA LEU A 185 8.14 4.00 5.78
C LEU A 185 7.01 5.02 5.98
N ALA A 186 7.12 6.18 5.34
CA ALA A 186 6.12 7.25 5.44
C ALA A 186 4.76 6.81 4.88
N ALA A 187 4.73 6.12 3.73
CA ALA A 187 3.48 5.66 3.13
C ALA A 187 2.74 4.68 4.04
N HIS A 188 3.44 3.72 4.64
CA HIS A 188 2.81 2.74 5.54
C HIS A 188 2.49 3.31 6.93
N ASP A 189 3.22 4.31 7.41
CA ASP A 189 2.86 5.04 8.62
C ASP A 189 1.55 5.80 8.43
N MET A 190 1.41 6.52 7.33
CA MET A 190 0.17 7.20 6.96
C MET A 190 -0.97 6.23 6.65
N GLU A 191 -0.70 5.07 6.02
CA GLU A 191 -1.69 4.00 5.84
C GLU A 191 -2.21 3.50 7.18
N ALA A 192 -1.31 3.29 8.14
CA ALA A 192 -1.67 2.86 9.49
C ALA A 192 -2.61 3.85 10.17
N ASP A 193 -2.39 5.13 9.97
CA ASP A 193 -3.20 6.20 10.55
C ASP A 193 -4.57 6.32 9.89
N LEU A 194 -4.63 6.29 8.56
CA LEU A 194 -5.85 6.50 7.79
C LEU A 194 -6.76 5.26 7.72
N PHE A 195 -6.19 4.07 7.67
CA PHE A 195 -6.91 2.82 7.42
C PHE A 195 -6.77 1.80 8.55
N GLY A 196 -5.89 2.02 9.53
CA GLY A 196 -5.59 1.03 10.57
C GLY A 196 -4.93 -0.24 10.03
N THR A 197 -4.31 -0.16 8.86
CA THR A 197 -3.68 -1.29 8.16
C THR A 197 -2.22 -1.02 7.84
N SER A 198 -1.48 -2.08 7.60
CA SER A 198 -0.14 -2.02 7.03
C SER A 198 0.03 -3.18 6.05
N LEU A 199 0.41 -2.89 4.80
CA LEU A 199 0.39 -3.87 3.69
C LEU A 199 -0.97 -4.58 3.54
N GLY A 200 -2.06 -3.90 3.86
CA GLY A 200 -3.40 -4.47 3.77
C GLY A 200 -3.78 -5.42 4.90
N TYR A 201 -2.97 -5.56 5.92
CA TYR A 201 -3.28 -6.30 7.15
C TYR A 201 -3.70 -5.33 8.24
N GLY A 202 -4.81 -5.61 8.91
CA GLY A 202 -5.26 -4.82 10.06
C GLY A 202 -4.26 -4.93 11.21
N LEU A 203 -3.78 -3.79 11.69
CA LEU A 203 -2.75 -3.72 12.75
C LEU A 203 -3.21 -4.36 14.06
N THR A 204 -4.51 -4.27 14.38
CA THR A 204 -5.09 -4.85 15.60
C THR A 204 -5.52 -6.30 15.41
N ALA A 205 -6.05 -6.64 14.23
CA ALA A 205 -6.65 -7.94 14.00
C ALA A 205 -5.68 -8.98 13.41
N GLY A 206 -4.53 -8.54 12.87
CA GLY A 206 -3.54 -9.40 12.22
C GLY A 206 -4.08 -10.19 11.03
N ARG A 207 -5.18 -9.71 10.41
CA ARG A 207 -5.86 -10.36 9.29
C ARG A 207 -5.87 -9.46 8.08
N ALA A 208 -5.82 -10.07 6.88
CA ALA A 208 -5.98 -9.35 5.62
C ALA A 208 -7.35 -8.66 5.58
N VAL A 209 -7.35 -7.40 5.17
CA VAL A 209 -8.56 -6.61 4.98
C VAL A 209 -8.96 -6.65 3.51
N PRO A 210 -10.26 -6.74 3.17
CA PRO A 210 -10.69 -6.65 1.79
C PRO A 210 -10.11 -5.40 1.12
N HIS A 211 -9.51 -5.58 -0.06
CA HIS A 211 -8.84 -4.49 -0.81
C HIS A 211 -7.66 -3.81 -0.10
N GLY A 212 -7.16 -4.39 0.99
CA GLY A 212 -6.08 -3.81 1.78
C GLY A 212 -4.80 -3.52 0.99
N HIS A 213 -4.53 -4.28 -0.08
CA HIS A 213 -3.38 -4.05 -0.96
C HIS A 213 -3.40 -2.69 -1.66
N GLU A 214 -4.54 -2.02 -1.72
CA GLU A 214 -4.69 -0.67 -2.31
C GLU A 214 -4.52 0.46 -1.29
N HIS A 215 -4.52 0.18 0.01
CA HIS A 215 -4.60 1.21 1.06
C HIS A 215 -3.42 2.18 1.02
N HIS A 216 -2.21 1.70 0.78
CA HIS A 216 -1.03 2.56 0.64
C HIS A 216 -1.14 3.51 -0.57
N LEU A 217 -1.68 3.04 -1.70
CA LEU A 217 -1.91 3.88 -2.88
C LEU A 217 -2.99 4.93 -2.62
N ARG A 218 -4.08 4.54 -1.95
CA ARG A 218 -5.14 5.46 -1.57
C ARG A 218 -4.66 6.52 -0.59
N THR A 219 -3.79 6.13 0.34
CA THR A 219 -3.09 7.06 1.24
C THR A 219 -2.28 8.08 0.46
N ILE A 220 -1.40 7.63 -0.45
CA ILE A 220 -0.58 8.51 -1.28
C ILE A 220 -1.45 9.43 -2.13
N ASN A 221 -2.50 8.90 -2.75
CA ASN A 221 -3.44 9.69 -3.56
C ASN A 221 -4.13 10.77 -2.73
N ARG A 222 -4.56 10.43 -1.51
CA ARG A 222 -5.19 11.39 -0.60
C ARG A 222 -4.25 12.54 -0.23
N ILE A 223 -2.99 12.23 0.11
CA ILE A 223 -1.99 13.26 0.41
C ILE A 223 -1.74 14.16 -0.81
N ARG A 224 -1.66 13.58 -2.01
CA ARG A 224 -1.49 14.34 -3.26
C ARG A 224 -2.67 15.26 -3.55
N THR A 225 -3.90 14.81 -3.28
CA THR A 225 -5.12 15.62 -3.42
C THR A 225 -5.09 16.83 -2.50
N ILE A 226 -4.57 16.68 -1.27
CA ILE A 226 -4.42 17.79 -0.31
C ILE A 226 -3.24 18.70 -0.68
N GLY A 227 -2.22 18.16 -1.34
CA GLY A 227 -1.05 18.88 -1.84
C GLY A 227 0.24 18.56 -1.11
N SER A 228 0.23 18.33 0.20
CA SER A 228 1.42 17.94 0.97
C SER A 228 1.06 17.26 2.29
N ILE A 229 2.04 16.58 2.89
CA ILE A 229 1.91 15.99 4.23
C ILE A 229 1.68 17.12 5.28
N GLU A 230 2.38 18.22 5.16
CA GLU A 230 2.22 19.37 6.06
C GLU A 230 0.78 19.93 6.02
N ALA A 231 0.22 20.07 4.83
CA ALA A 231 -1.17 20.49 4.66
C ALA A 231 -2.15 19.48 5.25
N ALA A 232 -1.90 18.17 5.08
CA ALA A 232 -2.71 17.11 5.65
C ALA A 232 -2.73 17.17 7.19
N VAL A 233 -1.57 17.31 7.82
CA VAL A 233 -1.45 17.47 9.27
C VAL A 233 -2.17 18.74 9.75
N THR A 234 -2.01 19.87 9.04
CA THR A 234 -2.63 21.14 9.40
C THR A 234 -4.15 21.09 9.32
N THR A 235 -4.70 20.31 8.37
CA THR A 235 -6.14 20.14 8.20
C THR A 235 -6.75 19.09 9.13
N GLY A 236 -5.94 18.46 9.96
CA GLY A 236 -6.40 17.47 10.95
C GLY A 236 -6.79 16.12 10.34
N MET A 237 -6.17 15.78 9.24
CA MET A 237 -6.36 14.50 8.61
C MET A 237 -5.55 13.42 9.30
#